data_72fc4c23f9d3354c024a9191baffe7fb
#
_entry.id   72fc4c23f9d3354c024a9191baffe7fb
#
_cell.length_a   1.000
_cell.length_b   1.000
_cell.length_c   1.000
_cell.angle_alpha   90.00
_cell.angle_beta   90.00
_cell.angle_gamma   90.00
#
_symmetry.space_group_name_H-M   'P 1'
#
loop_
_entity.id
_entity.type
_entity.pdbx_description
1 polymer ?
#
loop_
_entity_poly.entity_id
_entity_poly.type
_entity_poly.pdbx_seq_one_letter_code
_entity_poly.pdbx_strand_id
1 'polypeptide(L)'
;MELNSKYESGALFLYIQAYLCGSLSGSSLSRSLRDNMESKVVNDAIHGSFTLEGARKELLSTPEFNKLSHIKQLGLAHLVFPGAHHTRFEHSLGVSHVGGLMSDSVGLNDYEKSMVQVAGMLHDVGHGPYSHTLEHILHERGGMDHMSVTEGIITGDYDILRDGETSVFTDRKTVPEILEKFDLDPKEVASLIRGPDAQGSERSLFWNKGADHFGSEDYTMGHLVHGPVDCDQIDYLLRDAHFTGVRHGIIDHHRLIHCLQKHAGDVAIGEGGLSALEGMLTARALMYS
;
A
#
# COMPACT_ATOMS: atom_id res chain seq x y z
N MET A 1 -14.30 24.09 -26.18
CA MET A 1 -13.95 23.58 -24.83
C MET A 1 -12.46 23.22 -24.73
N GLU A 2 -11.63 23.74 -25.67
CA GLU A 2 -10.18 23.43 -25.75
C GLU A 2 -9.24 24.61 -25.42
N LEU A 3 -9.76 25.72 -24.94
CA LEU A 3 -8.96 26.94 -24.72
C LEU A 3 -8.44 27.14 -23.29
N ASN A 4 -8.96 26.42 -22.30
CA ASN A 4 -8.54 26.62 -20.90
C ASN A 4 -7.27 25.83 -20.48
N SER A 5 -6.93 24.71 -21.14
CA SER A 5 -5.79 23.87 -20.72
C SER A 5 -4.42 24.46 -21.10
N LYS A 6 -4.35 25.33 -22.11
CA LYS A 6 -3.09 25.96 -22.55
C LYS A 6 -2.64 27.13 -21.67
N TYR A 7 -3.57 27.77 -20.96
CA TYR A 7 -3.23 28.90 -20.10
C TYR A 7 -2.75 28.50 -18.71
N GLU A 8 -3.21 27.36 -18.18
CA GLU A 8 -2.78 26.89 -16.86
C GLU A 8 -1.33 26.37 -16.86
N SER A 9 -0.90 25.68 -17.91
CA SER A 9 0.48 25.22 -18.03
C SER A 9 1.49 26.35 -18.24
N GLY A 10 1.11 27.40 -18.96
CA GLY A 10 1.94 28.59 -19.16
C GLY A 10 2.11 29.43 -17.89
N ALA A 11 1.03 29.59 -17.13
CA ALA A 11 1.07 30.32 -15.86
C ALA A 11 1.90 29.58 -14.81
N LEU A 12 1.79 28.25 -14.74
CA LEU A 12 2.60 27.42 -13.86
C LEU A 12 4.08 27.47 -14.22
N PHE A 13 4.43 27.43 -15.51
CA PHE A 13 5.81 27.52 -15.98
C PHE A 13 6.45 28.86 -15.66
N LEU A 14 5.75 29.96 -15.90
CA LEU A 14 6.21 31.31 -15.55
C LEU A 14 6.36 31.50 -14.02
N TYR A 15 5.49 30.89 -13.24
CA TYR A 15 5.53 30.94 -11.77
C TYR A 15 6.72 30.16 -11.21
N ILE A 16 7.00 28.97 -11.74
CA ILE A 16 8.17 28.15 -11.38
C ILE A 16 9.45 28.90 -11.76
N GLN A 17 9.51 29.52 -12.92
CA GLN A 17 10.67 30.29 -13.37
C GLN A 17 10.91 31.53 -12.49
N ALA A 18 9.86 32.23 -12.06
CA ALA A 18 9.94 33.34 -11.13
C ALA A 18 10.39 32.92 -9.73
N TYR A 19 9.95 31.75 -9.27
CA TYR A 19 10.38 31.17 -7.99
C TYR A 19 11.85 30.74 -8.00
N LEU A 20 12.30 30.07 -9.06
CA LEU A 20 13.69 29.67 -9.26
C LEU A 20 14.65 30.87 -9.41
N CYS A 21 14.14 31.99 -9.92
CA CYS A 21 14.90 33.25 -10.02
C CYS A 21 14.92 34.06 -8.72
N GLY A 22 14.35 33.56 -7.61
CA GLY A 22 14.34 34.27 -6.32
C GLY A 22 13.43 35.50 -6.26
N SER A 23 12.56 35.70 -7.26
CA SER A 23 11.68 36.87 -7.39
C SER A 23 10.42 36.81 -6.53
N LEU A 24 10.11 35.64 -5.95
CA LEU A 24 8.92 35.39 -5.12
C LEU A 24 9.31 34.75 -3.79
N SER A 25 8.82 35.31 -2.68
CA SER A 25 8.95 34.69 -1.36
C SER A 25 7.94 33.55 -1.22
N GLY A 26 8.31 32.49 -0.48
CA GLY A 26 7.44 31.29 -0.29
C GLY A 26 6.07 31.59 0.31
N SER A 27 5.86 32.79 0.91
CA SER A 27 4.58 33.24 1.46
C SER A 27 3.55 33.67 0.40
N SER A 28 3.96 33.88 -0.86
CA SER A 28 3.08 34.33 -1.94
C SER A 28 2.49 33.17 -2.77
N LEU A 29 2.88 31.93 -2.52
CA LEU A 29 2.28 30.76 -3.14
C LEU A 29 0.83 30.57 -2.67
N SER A 30 -0.10 30.46 -3.63
CA SER A 30 -1.48 30.08 -3.30
C SER A 30 -1.50 28.70 -2.62
N ARG A 31 -2.47 28.45 -1.73
CA ARG A 31 -2.65 27.17 -1.04
C ARG A 31 -2.67 26.00 -2.04
N SER A 32 -3.40 26.14 -3.14
CA SER A 32 -3.49 25.17 -4.23
C SER A 32 -2.14 24.81 -4.86
N LEU A 33 -1.23 25.79 -5.04
CA LEU A 33 0.11 25.53 -5.61
C LEU A 33 1.04 24.85 -4.59
N ARG A 34 0.89 25.17 -3.29
CA ARG A 34 1.61 24.46 -2.22
C ARG A 34 1.15 23.01 -2.13
N ASP A 35 -0.16 22.78 -2.12
CA ASP A 35 -0.74 21.44 -2.08
C ASP A 35 -0.26 20.59 -3.28
N ASN A 36 -0.17 21.18 -4.49
CA ASN A 36 0.40 20.51 -5.67
C ASN A 36 1.91 20.23 -5.58
N MET A 37 2.66 21.03 -4.82
CA MET A 37 4.10 20.76 -4.56
C MET A 37 4.28 19.70 -3.47
N GLU A 38 3.30 19.54 -2.58
CA GLU A 38 3.33 18.57 -1.48
C GLU A 38 2.72 17.21 -1.86
N SER A 39 2.07 17.09 -3.01
CA SER A 39 1.39 15.89 -3.48
C SER A 39 2.00 15.34 -4.78
N LYS A 40 1.77 14.06 -5.06
CA LYS A 40 2.13 13.39 -6.32
C LYS A 40 0.94 12.60 -6.86
N VAL A 41 0.54 12.89 -8.10
CA VAL A 41 -0.50 12.12 -8.80
C VAL A 41 0.13 10.88 -9.41
N VAL A 42 -0.51 9.74 -9.17
CA VAL A 42 -0.21 8.44 -9.78
C VAL A 42 -1.35 8.07 -10.71
N ASN A 43 -1.03 7.58 -11.91
CA ASN A 43 -2.01 7.03 -12.84
C ASN A 43 -1.84 5.52 -12.86
N ASP A 44 -2.76 4.81 -12.21
CA ASP A 44 -2.76 3.36 -12.10
C ASP A 44 -3.71 2.73 -13.12
N ALA A 45 -3.34 1.56 -13.66
CA ALA A 45 -4.12 0.89 -14.70
C ALA A 45 -5.44 0.30 -14.17
N ILE A 46 -5.54 0.06 -12.86
CA ILE A 46 -6.69 -0.57 -12.20
C ILE A 46 -7.58 0.48 -11.54
N HIS A 47 -6.97 1.37 -10.73
CA HIS A 47 -7.69 2.31 -9.87
C HIS A 47 -7.80 3.72 -10.47
N GLY A 48 -7.23 3.94 -11.67
CA GLY A 48 -7.22 5.26 -12.29
C GLY A 48 -6.23 6.21 -11.59
N SER A 49 -6.56 7.52 -11.57
CA SER A 49 -5.68 8.53 -11.00
C SER A 49 -5.98 8.77 -9.52
N PHE A 50 -4.96 8.71 -8.69
CA PHE A 50 -5.06 9.06 -7.27
C PHE A 50 -3.83 9.81 -6.79
N THR A 51 -3.93 10.44 -5.61
CA THR A 51 -2.90 11.32 -5.07
C THR A 51 -2.19 10.68 -3.88
N LEU A 52 -0.86 10.80 -3.87
CA LEU A 52 -0.01 10.46 -2.73
C LEU A 52 0.45 11.73 -2.04
N GLU A 53 0.30 11.76 -0.73
CA GLU A 53 0.64 12.89 0.15
C GLU A 53 1.36 12.40 1.39
N GLY A 54 1.97 13.32 2.13
CA GLY A 54 2.60 13.03 3.41
C GLY A 54 3.67 11.93 3.32
N ALA A 55 3.62 10.98 4.25
CA ALA A 55 4.58 9.87 4.33
C ALA A 55 4.60 9.04 3.04
N ARG A 56 3.44 8.77 2.42
CA ARG A 56 3.35 7.96 1.19
C ARG A 56 4.12 8.57 0.02
N LYS A 57 4.11 9.90 -0.10
CA LYS A 57 4.89 10.59 -1.13
C LYS A 57 6.40 10.48 -0.89
N GLU A 58 6.85 10.63 0.36
CA GLU A 58 8.29 10.53 0.68
C GLU A 58 8.79 9.09 0.55
N LEU A 59 8.01 8.10 0.95
CA LEU A 59 8.30 6.68 0.82
C LEU A 59 8.54 6.25 -0.63
N LEU A 60 7.88 6.88 -1.62
CA LEU A 60 8.15 6.63 -3.04
C LEU A 60 9.62 6.78 -3.43
N SER A 61 10.37 7.63 -2.73
CA SER A 61 11.77 7.95 -3.06
C SER A 61 12.75 7.05 -2.33
N THR A 62 12.30 6.16 -1.47
CA THR A 62 13.17 5.23 -0.73
C THR A 62 13.64 4.07 -1.61
N PRO A 63 14.89 3.61 -1.48
CA PRO A 63 15.38 2.43 -2.17
C PRO A 63 14.56 1.19 -1.85
N GLU A 64 14.08 1.07 -0.58
CA GLU A 64 13.26 -0.02 -0.06
C GLU A 64 11.97 -0.17 -0.85
N PHE A 65 11.30 0.92 -1.16
CA PHE A 65 10.07 0.90 -1.94
C PHE A 65 10.36 0.79 -3.44
N ASN A 66 11.36 1.52 -3.95
CA ASN A 66 11.68 1.51 -5.38
C ASN A 66 12.14 0.16 -5.90
N LYS A 67 12.79 -0.69 -5.09
CA LYS A 67 13.18 -2.05 -5.51
C LYS A 67 11.99 -2.89 -5.99
N LEU A 68 10.78 -2.63 -5.47
CA LEU A 68 9.57 -3.34 -5.85
C LEU A 68 9.22 -3.16 -7.32
N SER A 69 9.66 -2.07 -7.97
CA SER A 69 9.49 -1.85 -9.41
C SER A 69 10.24 -2.85 -10.30
N HIS A 70 11.18 -3.58 -9.72
CA HIS A 70 11.95 -4.62 -10.39
C HIS A 70 11.50 -6.04 -9.99
N ILE A 71 10.52 -6.17 -9.11
CA ILE A 71 10.00 -7.45 -8.61
C ILE A 71 8.61 -7.68 -9.18
N LYS A 72 8.48 -8.66 -10.07
CA LYS A 72 7.19 -9.03 -10.65
C LYS A 72 6.27 -9.63 -9.60
N GLN A 73 5.01 -9.20 -9.59
CA GLN A 73 3.98 -9.69 -8.66
C GLN A 73 3.78 -11.20 -8.80
N LEU A 74 3.61 -11.68 -10.01
CA LEU A 74 3.31 -13.08 -10.30
C LEU A 74 4.54 -13.91 -10.72
N GLY A 75 5.76 -13.43 -10.41
CA GLY A 75 6.99 -14.17 -10.64
C GLY A 75 7.15 -14.61 -12.10
N LEU A 76 7.11 -15.91 -12.37
CA LEU A 76 7.28 -16.50 -13.70
C LEU A 76 5.98 -16.66 -14.50
N ALA A 77 4.83 -16.25 -13.98
CA ALA A 77 3.54 -16.41 -14.64
C ALA A 77 3.48 -15.77 -16.04
N HIS A 78 4.29 -14.74 -16.30
CA HIS A 78 4.42 -14.11 -17.63
C HIS A 78 4.88 -15.09 -18.73
N LEU A 79 5.46 -16.24 -18.40
CA LEU A 79 5.78 -17.28 -19.37
C LEU A 79 4.53 -17.98 -19.93
N VAL A 80 3.44 -17.97 -19.19
CA VAL A 80 2.13 -18.53 -19.58
C VAL A 80 1.17 -17.40 -19.96
N PHE A 81 1.18 -16.31 -19.22
CA PHE A 81 0.36 -15.11 -19.42
C PHE A 81 1.24 -13.94 -19.85
N PRO A 82 1.49 -13.73 -21.17
CA PRO A 82 2.48 -12.75 -21.64
C PRO A 82 2.22 -11.30 -21.19
N GLY A 83 0.99 -10.96 -20.78
CA GLY A 83 0.63 -9.66 -20.23
C GLY A 83 0.99 -9.47 -18.74
N ALA A 84 1.28 -10.54 -18.01
CA ALA A 84 1.52 -10.52 -16.55
C ALA A 84 2.92 -9.98 -16.19
N HIS A 85 3.15 -8.70 -16.48
CA HIS A 85 4.42 -8.02 -16.22
C HIS A 85 4.38 -6.99 -15.10
N HIS A 86 3.22 -6.77 -14.48
CA HIS A 86 3.06 -5.85 -13.37
C HIS A 86 3.95 -6.23 -12.18
N THR A 87 4.33 -5.22 -11.43
CA THR A 87 5.31 -5.33 -10.35
C THR A 87 4.65 -5.17 -8.98
N ARG A 88 5.37 -5.55 -7.94
CA ARG A 88 4.93 -5.29 -6.56
C ARG A 88 4.82 -3.81 -6.24
N PHE A 89 5.52 -2.95 -6.99
CA PHE A 89 5.44 -1.50 -6.84
C PHE A 89 4.03 -0.97 -7.16
N GLU A 90 3.48 -1.31 -8.33
CA GLU A 90 2.13 -0.87 -8.72
C GLU A 90 1.08 -1.47 -7.78
N HIS A 91 1.25 -2.74 -7.41
CA HIS A 91 0.39 -3.42 -6.45
C HIS A 91 0.37 -2.70 -5.10
N SER A 92 1.52 -2.44 -4.49
CA SER A 92 1.62 -1.76 -3.20
C SER A 92 1.00 -0.34 -3.22
N LEU A 93 1.11 0.37 -4.34
CA LEU A 93 0.42 1.65 -4.53
C LEU A 93 -1.11 1.48 -4.57
N GLY A 94 -1.59 0.46 -5.27
CA GLY A 94 -3.01 0.12 -5.34
C GLY A 94 -3.56 -0.30 -3.98
N VAL A 95 -2.85 -1.15 -3.25
CA VAL A 95 -3.20 -1.57 -1.88
C VAL A 95 -3.33 -0.37 -0.95
N SER A 96 -2.38 0.56 -0.99
CA SER A 96 -2.45 1.81 -0.24
C SER A 96 -3.68 2.66 -0.60
N HIS A 97 -4.03 2.74 -1.88
CA HIS A 97 -5.21 3.47 -2.34
C HIS A 97 -6.50 2.80 -1.85
N VAL A 98 -6.63 1.50 -2.05
CA VAL A 98 -7.79 0.71 -1.60
C VAL A 98 -7.95 0.80 -0.09
N GLY A 99 -6.85 0.67 0.68
CA GLY A 99 -6.85 0.84 2.13
C GLY A 99 -7.43 2.19 2.57
N GLY A 100 -7.10 3.26 1.84
CA GLY A 100 -7.68 4.58 2.07
C GLY A 100 -9.19 4.65 1.80
N LEU A 101 -9.66 4.03 0.71
CA LEU A 101 -11.11 3.96 0.40
C LEU A 101 -11.88 3.14 1.44
N MET A 102 -11.30 2.02 1.88
CA MET A 102 -11.91 1.19 2.92
C MET A 102 -11.94 1.94 4.26
N SER A 103 -10.88 2.66 4.61
CA SER A 103 -10.81 3.50 5.82
C SER A 103 -11.90 4.58 5.84
N ASP A 104 -12.13 5.26 4.71
CA ASP A 104 -13.21 6.25 4.57
C ASP A 104 -14.58 5.60 4.76
N SER A 105 -14.79 4.40 4.21
CA SER A 105 -16.07 3.69 4.30
C SER A 105 -16.41 3.27 5.73
N VAL A 106 -15.43 2.84 6.52
CA VAL A 106 -15.63 2.45 7.93
C VAL A 106 -15.53 3.61 8.91
N GLY A 107 -15.24 4.83 8.42
CA GLY A 107 -15.21 6.06 9.22
C GLY A 107 -13.99 6.21 10.11
N LEU A 108 -12.82 5.74 9.68
CA LEU A 108 -11.56 6.00 10.38
C LEU A 108 -11.18 7.50 10.28
N ASN A 109 -10.50 8.00 11.30
CA ASN A 109 -9.95 9.35 11.28
C ASN A 109 -8.71 9.45 10.37
N ASP A 110 -8.20 10.67 10.12
CA ASP A 110 -7.09 10.92 9.21
C ASP A 110 -5.80 10.22 9.62
N TYR A 111 -5.52 10.10 10.93
CA TYR A 111 -4.37 9.37 11.45
C TYR A 111 -4.49 7.87 11.19
N GLU A 112 -5.61 7.26 11.58
CA GLU A 112 -5.90 5.84 11.37
C GLU A 112 -5.88 5.47 9.88
N LYS A 113 -6.47 6.32 9.04
CA LYS A 113 -6.43 6.18 7.58
C LYS A 113 -5.00 6.22 7.05
N SER A 114 -4.16 7.16 7.53
CA SER A 114 -2.75 7.25 7.15
C SER A 114 -1.99 6.00 7.55
N MET A 115 -2.25 5.44 8.74
CA MET A 115 -1.66 4.19 9.22
C MET A 115 -2.01 3.02 8.28
N VAL A 116 -3.27 2.83 7.93
CA VAL A 116 -3.74 1.77 7.00
C VAL A 116 -3.11 1.96 5.62
N GLN A 117 -3.08 3.19 5.09
CA GLN A 117 -2.52 3.47 3.78
C GLN A 117 -1.02 3.21 3.70
N VAL A 118 -0.28 3.58 4.75
CA VAL A 118 1.16 3.36 4.83
C VAL A 118 1.47 1.88 5.04
N ALA A 119 0.73 1.20 5.90
CA ALA A 119 0.85 -0.24 6.08
C ALA A 119 0.59 -0.99 4.76
N GLY A 120 -0.49 -0.66 4.05
CA GLY A 120 -0.77 -1.21 2.72
C GLY A 120 0.30 -0.89 1.67
N MET A 121 0.95 0.28 1.74
CA MET A 121 2.06 0.63 0.86
C MET A 121 3.32 -0.19 1.13
N LEU A 122 3.61 -0.49 2.40
CA LEU A 122 4.85 -1.12 2.83
C LEU A 122 4.74 -2.64 3.04
N HIS A 123 3.55 -3.25 2.92
CA HIS A 123 3.36 -4.66 3.27
C HIS A 123 4.29 -5.63 2.53
N ASP A 124 4.65 -5.30 1.30
CA ASP A 124 5.46 -6.12 0.40
C ASP A 124 6.96 -5.73 0.35
N VAL A 125 7.41 -4.73 1.13
CA VAL A 125 8.81 -4.24 1.03
C VAL A 125 9.87 -5.28 1.42
N GLY A 126 9.52 -6.32 2.16
CA GLY A 126 10.40 -7.43 2.51
C GLY A 126 10.59 -8.46 1.39
N HIS A 127 9.75 -8.43 0.36
CA HIS A 127 9.86 -9.40 -0.72
C HIS A 127 11.11 -9.23 -1.59
N GLY A 128 11.71 -10.37 -1.95
CA GLY A 128 12.74 -10.49 -2.98
C GLY A 128 12.17 -11.01 -4.31
N PRO A 129 12.99 -11.09 -5.36
CA PRO A 129 12.60 -11.71 -6.62
C PRO A 129 12.19 -13.17 -6.40
N TYR A 130 11.05 -13.58 -6.97
CA TYR A 130 10.53 -14.96 -6.87
C TYR A 130 10.29 -15.44 -5.44
N SER A 131 10.01 -14.54 -4.50
CA SER A 131 9.96 -14.84 -3.06
C SER A 131 9.10 -16.04 -2.73
N HIS A 132 7.87 -16.14 -3.24
CA HIS A 132 7.03 -17.33 -2.98
C HIS A 132 7.61 -18.64 -3.52
N THR A 133 8.32 -18.60 -4.66
CA THR A 133 8.94 -19.80 -5.25
C THR A 133 10.21 -20.18 -4.49
N LEU A 134 10.97 -19.20 -4.01
CA LEU A 134 12.26 -19.42 -3.34
C LEU A 134 12.14 -19.49 -1.82
N GLU A 135 11.01 -19.09 -1.24
CA GLU A 135 10.80 -19.00 0.21
C GLU A 135 11.09 -20.33 0.93
N HIS A 136 10.63 -21.44 0.35
CA HIS A 136 10.92 -22.78 0.88
C HIS A 136 12.44 -23.05 0.94
N ILE A 137 13.18 -22.69 -0.11
CA ILE A 137 14.63 -22.89 -0.19
C ILE A 137 15.37 -21.96 0.79
N LEU A 138 14.89 -20.71 0.92
CA LEU A 138 15.46 -19.75 1.87
C LEU A 138 15.23 -20.19 3.31
N HIS A 139 14.03 -20.67 3.62
CA HIS A 139 13.69 -21.20 4.95
C HIS A 139 14.53 -22.41 5.32
N GLU A 140 14.74 -23.37 4.42
CA GLU A 140 15.62 -24.53 4.63
C GLU A 140 17.07 -24.14 4.90
N ARG A 141 17.52 -22.99 4.40
CA ARG A 141 18.88 -22.47 4.61
C ARG A 141 19.00 -21.50 5.78
N GLY A 142 17.96 -21.38 6.61
CA GLY A 142 17.94 -20.47 7.77
C GLY A 142 17.82 -19.00 7.40
N GLY A 143 17.29 -18.68 6.20
CA GLY A 143 16.97 -17.31 5.80
C GLY A 143 15.74 -16.79 6.52
N MET A 144 15.66 -15.45 6.67
CA MET A 144 14.48 -14.79 7.23
C MET A 144 13.32 -14.86 6.24
N ASP A 145 12.09 -15.01 6.72
CA ASP A 145 10.89 -14.87 5.92
C ASP A 145 10.68 -13.40 5.52
N HIS A 146 9.88 -13.20 4.47
CA HIS A 146 9.61 -11.86 3.95
C HIS A 146 8.92 -10.93 4.96
N MET A 147 8.11 -11.47 5.88
CA MET A 147 7.43 -10.70 6.93
C MET A 147 8.43 -10.15 7.95
N SER A 148 9.39 -10.97 8.38
CA SER A 148 10.45 -10.53 9.28
C SER A 148 11.37 -9.49 8.63
N VAL A 149 11.65 -9.63 7.32
CA VAL A 149 12.39 -8.61 6.56
C VAL A 149 11.57 -7.32 6.43
N THR A 150 10.26 -7.41 6.15
CA THR A 150 9.36 -6.25 6.09
C THR A 150 9.37 -5.49 7.41
N GLU A 151 9.17 -6.18 8.54
CA GLU A 151 9.23 -5.60 9.87
C GLU A 151 10.57 -4.91 10.13
N GLY A 152 11.68 -5.61 9.86
CA GLY A 152 13.02 -5.05 10.06
C GLY A 152 13.31 -3.81 9.22
N ILE A 153 12.80 -3.73 7.97
CA ILE A 153 12.91 -2.53 7.14
C ILE A 153 12.11 -1.38 7.75
N ILE A 154 10.89 -1.65 8.21
CA ILE A 154 9.99 -0.62 8.76
C ILE A 154 10.50 -0.10 10.10
N THR A 155 11.03 -0.97 10.96
CA THR A 155 11.58 -0.58 12.28
C THR A 155 13.01 -0.06 12.22
N GLY A 156 13.71 -0.28 11.09
CA GLY A 156 15.12 0.10 10.92
C GLY A 156 16.12 -0.95 11.41
N ASP A 157 15.65 -2.13 11.80
CA ASP A 157 16.52 -3.25 12.24
C ASP A 157 17.18 -3.97 11.05
N TYR A 158 16.73 -3.72 9.82
CA TYR A 158 17.23 -4.32 8.58
C TYR A 158 17.45 -3.25 7.50
N ASP A 159 18.70 -3.11 7.03
CA ASP A 159 19.03 -2.25 5.89
C ASP A 159 19.21 -3.11 4.63
N ILE A 160 18.55 -2.71 3.54
CA ILE A 160 18.67 -3.38 2.24
C ILE A 160 19.96 -3.02 1.50
N LEU A 161 20.62 -1.92 1.88
CA LEU A 161 21.87 -1.47 1.25
C LEU A 161 23.06 -2.22 1.85
N ARG A 162 23.98 -2.62 0.98
CA ARG A 162 25.24 -3.24 1.40
C ARG A 162 26.24 -2.19 1.88
N ASP A 163 27.23 -2.65 2.65
CA ASP A 163 28.38 -1.83 3.01
C ASP A 163 29.03 -1.23 1.75
N GLY A 164 29.14 0.10 1.72
CA GLY A 164 29.67 0.84 0.57
C GLY A 164 28.61 1.43 -0.38
N GLU A 165 27.39 0.87 -0.45
CA GLU A 165 26.30 1.45 -1.23
C GLU A 165 25.67 2.66 -0.50
N THR A 166 25.72 2.67 0.81
CA THR A 166 25.29 3.79 1.67
C THR A 166 25.98 5.11 1.34
N SER A 167 27.22 5.07 0.84
CA SER A 167 27.96 6.28 0.42
C SER A 167 27.36 6.99 -0.80
N VAL A 168 26.58 6.28 -1.62
CA VAL A 168 25.90 6.85 -2.80
C VAL A 168 24.60 7.54 -2.41
N PHE A 169 24.03 7.18 -1.26
CA PHE A 169 22.73 7.66 -0.76
C PHE A 169 22.91 8.50 0.54
N THR A 170 23.87 9.42 0.55
CA THR A 170 24.26 10.19 1.74
C THR A 170 23.14 11.00 2.38
N ASP A 171 22.15 11.44 1.61
CA ASP A 171 21.02 12.26 2.07
C ASP A 171 19.71 11.48 2.10
N ARG A 172 19.77 10.13 2.06
CA ARG A 172 18.60 9.30 2.10
C ARG A 172 17.94 9.35 3.47
N LYS A 173 16.63 9.47 3.47
CA LYS A 173 15.82 9.17 4.64
C LYS A 173 15.44 7.69 4.63
N THR A 174 15.57 7.04 5.77
CA THR A 174 15.13 5.67 5.97
C THR A 174 13.61 5.61 6.15
N VAL A 175 13.03 4.42 6.00
CA VAL A 175 11.59 4.24 6.21
C VAL A 175 11.16 4.70 7.60
N PRO A 176 11.81 4.28 8.73
CA PRO A 176 11.40 4.74 10.05
C PRO A 176 11.51 6.26 10.23
N GLU A 177 12.57 6.91 9.72
CA GLU A 177 12.72 8.36 9.80
C GLU A 177 11.59 9.11 9.07
N ILE A 178 11.09 8.55 7.96
CA ILE A 178 9.95 9.13 7.26
C ILE A 178 8.67 8.93 8.07
N LEU A 179 8.44 7.75 8.63
CA LEU A 179 7.25 7.48 9.45
C LEU A 179 7.20 8.39 10.67
N GLU A 180 8.28 8.47 11.43
CA GLU A 180 8.41 9.35 12.61
C GLU A 180 8.19 10.83 12.26
N LYS A 181 8.67 11.29 11.10
CA LYS A 181 8.44 12.66 10.63
C LYS A 181 6.95 13.01 10.48
N PHE A 182 6.12 12.02 10.20
CA PHE A 182 4.67 12.17 10.03
C PHE A 182 3.88 11.65 11.24
N ASP A 183 4.53 11.52 12.40
CA ASP A 183 3.94 11.06 13.66
C ASP A 183 3.32 9.64 13.57
N LEU A 184 3.84 8.77 12.67
CA LEU A 184 3.43 7.38 12.52
C LEU A 184 4.46 6.49 13.23
N ASP A 185 4.01 5.66 14.19
CA ASP A 185 4.91 4.72 14.89
C ASP A 185 5.29 3.55 13.98
N PRO A 186 6.60 3.34 13.67
CA PRO A 186 7.06 2.25 12.83
C PRO A 186 6.65 0.86 13.34
N LYS A 187 6.60 0.67 14.65
CA LYS A 187 6.20 -0.61 15.27
C LYS A 187 4.72 -0.87 15.11
N GLU A 188 3.89 0.16 15.23
CA GLU A 188 2.46 0.04 14.98
C GLU A 188 2.18 -0.27 13.50
N VAL A 189 2.87 0.39 12.56
CA VAL A 189 2.77 0.09 11.13
C VAL A 189 3.17 -1.37 10.83
N ALA A 190 4.30 -1.83 11.37
CA ALA A 190 4.75 -3.21 11.21
C ALA A 190 3.76 -4.22 11.80
N SER A 191 3.17 -3.89 12.96
CA SER A 191 2.14 -4.72 13.61
C SER A 191 0.88 -4.87 12.77
N LEU A 192 0.41 -3.81 12.11
CA LEU A 192 -0.74 -3.86 11.19
C LEU A 192 -0.50 -4.83 10.03
N ILE A 193 0.73 -4.83 9.49
CA ILE A 193 1.11 -5.70 8.37
C ILE A 193 1.22 -7.15 8.82
N ARG A 194 1.83 -7.38 9.97
CA ARG A 194 2.05 -8.73 10.50
C ARG A 194 0.75 -9.45 10.86
N GLY A 195 -0.26 -8.68 11.19
CA GLY A 195 -1.54 -9.21 11.64
C GLY A 195 -1.43 -9.91 13.02
N PRO A 196 -2.55 -10.39 13.56
CA PRO A 196 -2.62 -10.94 14.91
C PRO A 196 -2.01 -12.34 15.06
N ASP A 197 -1.84 -13.09 13.97
CA ASP A 197 -1.36 -14.47 14.00
C ASP A 197 0.15 -14.60 14.26
N ALA A 198 0.89 -13.50 14.35
CA ALA A 198 2.35 -13.49 14.50
C ALA A 198 2.87 -14.09 15.82
N GLN A 199 2.01 -14.38 16.79
CA GLN A 199 2.40 -14.93 18.09
C GLN A 199 2.18 -16.44 18.26
N GLY A 200 1.98 -17.19 17.15
CA GLY A 200 2.04 -18.67 17.22
C GLY A 200 0.83 -19.35 17.86
N SER A 201 -0.32 -18.69 17.96
CA SER A 201 -1.57 -19.34 18.34
C SER A 201 -2.24 -19.93 17.13
N GLU A 202 -2.74 -21.18 17.25
CA GLU A 202 -3.52 -21.89 16.23
C GLU A 202 -4.52 -20.95 15.56
N ARG A 203 -4.53 -20.96 14.23
CA ARG A 203 -5.46 -20.24 13.37
C ARG A 203 -6.88 -20.31 13.94
N SER A 204 -7.24 -19.37 14.78
CA SER A 204 -8.62 -19.14 15.16
C SER A 204 -9.25 -18.38 14.00
N LEU A 205 -10.28 -18.95 13.38
CA LEU A 205 -11.19 -18.25 12.45
C LEU A 205 -11.87 -17.04 13.12
N PHE A 206 -11.67 -16.90 14.40
CA PHE A 206 -12.11 -15.81 15.24
C PHE A 206 -10.89 -15.18 15.87
N TRP A 207 -10.60 -13.95 15.49
CA TRP A 207 -9.62 -13.08 16.09
C TRP A 207 -9.68 -13.18 17.63
N ASN A 208 -8.61 -13.65 18.24
CA ASN A 208 -8.60 -13.90 19.68
C ASN A 208 -8.41 -12.57 20.43
N LYS A 209 -9.32 -12.23 21.33
CA LYS A 209 -9.38 -11.03 22.18
C LYS A 209 -8.17 -10.81 23.10
N GLY A 210 -7.00 -11.32 22.78
CA GLY A 210 -5.82 -11.33 23.65
C GLY A 210 -4.57 -10.67 23.11
N ALA A 211 -4.60 -10.06 21.93
CA ALA A 211 -3.44 -9.32 21.41
C ALA A 211 -3.52 -7.85 21.85
N ASP A 212 -2.97 -7.56 23.02
CA ASP A 212 -2.95 -6.24 23.68
C ASP A 212 -2.07 -5.18 22.95
N HIS A 213 -1.95 -5.23 21.62
CA HIS A 213 -1.07 -4.30 20.91
C HIS A 213 -1.67 -2.93 20.63
N PHE A 214 -2.99 -2.77 20.67
CA PHE A 214 -3.64 -1.49 20.38
C PHE A 214 -4.29 -0.82 21.60
N GLY A 215 -4.16 -1.37 22.81
CA GLY A 215 -4.73 -0.75 24.00
C GLY A 215 -6.25 -0.54 23.99
N SER A 216 -6.93 -0.96 22.93
CA SER A 216 -8.38 -0.94 22.74
C SER A 216 -8.82 -2.24 22.07
N GLU A 217 -10.07 -2.66 22.33
CA GLU A 217 -10.72 -3.79 21.66
C GLU A 217 -11.07 -3.47 20.17
N ASP A 218 -10.33 -2.56 19.52
CA ASP A 218 -10.60 -2.08 18.16
C ASP A 218 -9.60 -2.65 17.17
N TYR A 219 -10.03 -3.64 16.41
CA TYR A 219 -9.23 -4.34 15.39
C TYR A 219 -9.48 -3.83 13.97
N THR A 220 -10.23 -2.75 13.82
CA THR A 220 -10.69 -2.25 12.52
C THR A 220 -9.52 -2.02 11.54
N MET A 221 -8.47 -1.29 11.94
CA MET A 221 -7.30 -1.05 11.07
C MET A 221 -6.61 -2.34 10.66
N GLY A 222 -6.39 -3.25 11.61
CA GLY A 222 -5.74 -4.54 11.33
C GLY A 222 -6.50 -5.37 10.32
N HIS A 223 -7.85 -5.40 10.40
CA HIS A 223 -8.69 -6.13 9.47
C HIS A 223 -8.73 -5.51 8.07
N LEU A 224 -8.51 -4.19 7.94
CA LEU A 224 -8.40 -3.56 6.63
C LEU A 224 -7.10 -3.92 5.91
N VAL A 225 -6.01 -4.17 6.67
CA VAL A 225 -4.67 -4.51 6.13
C VAL A 225 -4.49 -6.02 6.01
N HIS A 226 -4.98 -6.78 6.99
CA HIS A 226 -4.80 -8.23 7.05
C HIS A 226 -6.04 -8.89 7.65
N GLY A 227 -7.07 -9.05 6.86
CA GLY A 227 -8.36 -9.59 7.25
C GLY A 227 -8.96 -10.57 6.24
N PRO A 228 -10.17 -11.07 6.51
CA PRO A 228 -10.89 -11.93 5.57
C PRO A 228 -11.20 -11.24 4.23
N VAL A 229 -11.38 -9.93 4.29
CA VAL A 229 -11.56 -9.03 3.15
C VAL A 229 -10.68 -7.81 3.43
N ASP A 230 -9.51 -7.76 2.83
CA ASP A 230 -8.52 -6.72 3.03
C ASP A 230 -8.16 -5.99 1.74
N CYS A 231 -7.40 -4.90 1.88
CA CYS A 231 -7.02 -4.06 0.77
C CYS A 231 -6.06 -4.76 -0.21
N ASP A 232 -5.23 -5.69 0.28
CA ASP A 232 -4.33 -6.50 -0.53
C ASP A 232 -5.12 -7.42 -1.48
N GLN A 233 -6.09 -8.16 -0.93
CA GLN A 233 -6.93 -9.08 -1.70
C GLN A 233 -7.72 -8.35 -2.79
N ILE A 234 -8.29 -7.19 -2.48
CA ILE A 234 -9.05 -6.41 -3.46
C ILE A 234 -8.15 -5.97 -4.60
N ASP A 235 -6.95 -5.44 -4.32
CA ASP A 235 -6.04 -4.98 -5.37
C ASP A 235 -5.55 -6.15 -6.22
N TYR A 236 -4.99 -7.23 -5.62
CA TYR A 236 -4.40 -8.29 -6.43
C TYR A 236 -5.43 -9.03 -7.28
N LEU A 237 -6.65 -9.26 -6.80
CA LEU A 237 -7.68 -9.90 -7.62
C LEU A 237 -7.97 -9.11 -8.89
N LEU A 238 -8.13 -7.80 -8.77
CA LEU A 238 -8.38 -6.92 -9.92
C LEU A 238 -7.16 -6.82 -10.84
N ARG A 239 -5.98 -6.61 -10.24
CA ARG A 239 -4.73 -6.38 -10.95
C ARG A 239 -4.26 -7.63 -11.70
N ASP A 240 -4.26 -8.76 -11.04
CA ASP A 240 -3.87 -10.03 -11.65
C ASP A 240 -4.83 -10.42 -12.76
N ALA A 241 -6.14 -10.26 -12.56
CA ALA A 241 -7.14 -10.50 -13.60
C ALA A 241 -6.91 -9.61 -14.84
N HIS A 242 -6.60 -8.34 -14.62
CA HIS A 242 -6.34 -7.39 -15.70
C HIS A 242 -5.10 -7.79 -16.52
N PHE A 243 -3.97 -8.03 -15.87
CA PHE A 243 -2.70 -8.26 -16.54
C PHE A 243 -2.53 -9.69 -17.08
N THR A 244 -3.21 -10.68 -16.52
CA THR A 244 -3.26 -12.04 -17.04
C THR A 244 -4.32 -12.22 -18.14
N GLY A 245 -5.34 -11.35 -18.15
CA GLY A 245 -6.52 -11.50 -18.99
C GLY A 245 -7.51 -12.57 -18.49
N VAL A 246 -7.31 -13.11 -17.30
CA VAL A 246 -8.21 -14.07 -16.64
C VAL A 246 -9.38 -13.33 -16.02
N ARG A 247 -10.61 -13.64 -16.47
CA ARG A 247 -11.80 -12.86 -16.05
C ARG A 247 -12.35 -13.22 -14.67
N HIS A 248 -11.83 -14.25 -14.03
CA HIS A 248 -12.34 -14.71 -12.73
C HIS A 248 -12.10 -13.72 -11.59
N GLY A 249 -11.06 -12.87 -11.66
CA GLY A 249 -10.77 -11.86 -10.65
C GLY A 249 -11.53 -10.53 -10.80
N ILE A 250 -12.51 -10.42 -11.72
CA ILE A 250 -13.34 -9.23 -11.85
C ILE A 250 -14.40 -9.24 -10.75
N ILE A 251 -14.23 -8.39 -9.76
CA ILE A 251 -15.09 -8.27 -8.58
C ILE A 251 -15.77 -6.89 -8.53
N ASP A 252 -16.95 -6.82 -7.90
CA ASP A 252 -17.63 -5.54 -7.62
C ASP A 252 -17.06 -4.90 -6.35
N HIS A 253 -15.81 -4.46 -6.43
CA HIS A 253 -15.07 -3.88 -5.30
C HIS A 253 -15.68 -2.55 -4.82
N HIS A 254 -16.25 -1.75 -5.71
CA HIS A 254 -16.89 -0.49 -5.32
C HIS A 254 -18.06 -0.74 -4.37
N ARG A 255 -18.95 -1.69 -4.71
CA ARG A 255 -20.06 -2.07 -3.86
C ARG A 255 -19.59 -2.70 -2.56
N LEU A 256 -18.58 -3.57 -2.63
CA LEU A 256 -18.00 -4.22 -1.48
C LEU A 256 -17.47 -3.19 -0.48
N ILE A 257 -16.61 -2.26 -0.93
CA ILE A 257 -16.04 -1.20 -0.11
C ILE A 257 -17.16 -0.30 0.45
N HIS A 258 -18.11 0.12 -0.38
CA HIS A 258 -19.21 0.99 0.07
C HIS A 258 -20.10 0.36 1.16
N CYS A 259 -20.18 -0.97 1.22
CA CYS A 259 -20.97 -1.70 2.21
C CYS A 259 -20.17 -2.11 3.46
N LEU A 260 -18.89 -1.74 3.57
CA LEU A 260 -18.10 -1.96 4.78
C LEU A 260 -18.61 -1.06 5.91
N GLN A 261 -18.64 -1.58 7.12
CA GLN A 261 -19.09 -0.89 8.31
C GLN A 261 -18.21 -1.26 9.49
N LYS A 262 -17.96 -0.31 10.39
CA LYS A 262 -17.37 -0.59 11.70
C LYS A 262 -18.46 -1.11 12.63
N HIS A 263 -18.26 -2.29 13.21
CA HIS A 263 -19.20 -2.89 14.15
C HIS A 263 -18.46 -3.53 15.33
N ALA A 264 -18.70 -3.04 16.53
CA ALA A 264 -18.10 -3.55 17.77
C ALA A 264 -16.55 -3.66 17.73
N GLY A 265 -15.88 -2.69 17.10
CA GLY A 265 -14.40 -2.69 16.97
C GLY A 265 -13.87 -3.60 15.86
N ASP A 266 -14.74 -4.03 14.96
CA ASP A 266 -14.41 -4.94 13.86
C ASP A 266 -14.99 -4.41 12.53
N VAL A 267 -14.59 -5.02 11.42
CA VAL A 267 -15.11 -4.72 10.09
C VAL A 267 -16.23 -5.70 9.74
N ALA A 268 -17.40 -5.18 9.44
CA ALA A 268 -18.55 -5.95 8.99
C ALA A 268 -18.98 -5.52 7.59
N ILE A 269 -19.73 -6.37 6.90
CA ILE A 269 -20.31 -6.08 5.59
C ILE A 269 -21.82 -6.02 5.73
N GLY A 270 -22.41 -4.88 5.37
CA GLY A 270 -23.87 -4.70 5.35
C GLY A 270 -24.54 -5.62 4.32
N GLU A 271 -25.82 -5.96 4.53
CA GLU A 271 -26.60 -6.87 3.67
C GLU A 271 -26.50 -6.55 2.17
N GLY A 272 -26.45 -5.24 1.83
CA GLY A 272 -26.30 -4.78 0.46
C GLY A 272 -24.99 -5.23 -0.22
N GLY A 273 -23.98 -5.59 0.55
CA GLY A 273 -22.67 -6.05 0.08
C GLY A 273 -22.51 -7.56 -0.05
N LEU A 274 -23.46 -8.36 0.43
CA LEU A 274 -23.31 -9.83 0.50
C LEU A 274 -23.03 -10.45 -0.87
N SER A 275 -23.73 -10.05 -1.93
CA SER A 275 -23.49 -10.59 -3.28
C SER A 275 -22.10 -10.19 -3.83
N ALA A 276 -21.58 -9.03 -3.49
CA ALA A 276 -20.24 -8.60 -3.86
C ALA A 276 -19.17 -9.41 -3.10
N LEU A 277 -19.42 -9.70 -1.82
CA LEU A 277 -18.59 -10.58 -0.99
C LEU A 277 -18.54 -12.02 -1.55
N GLU A 278 -19.68 -12.62 -1.84
CA GLU A 278 -19.76 -13.96 -2.45
C GLU A 278 -19.02 -13.99 -3.79
N GLY A 279 -19.17 -12.95 -4.60
CA GLY A 279 -18.44 -12.78 -5.85
C GLY A 279 -16.93 -12.73 -5.63
N MET A 280 -16.44 -11.97 -4.66
CA MET A 280 -15.03 -11.88 -4.31
C MET A 280 -14.47 -13.22 -3.82
N LEU A 281 -15.16 -13.90 -2.92
CA LEU A 281 -14.72 -15.21 -2.41
C LEU A 281 -14.66 -16.25 -3.52
N THR A 282 -15.64 -16.23 -4.44
CA THR A 282 -15.66 -17.10 -5.62
C THR A 282 -14.50 -16.77 -6.56
N ALA A 283 -14.28 -15.49 -6.85
CA ALA A 283 -13.17 -15.03 -7.68
C ALA A 283 -11.83 -15.48 -7.11
N ARG A 284 -11.63 -15.31 -5.79
CA ARG A 284 -10.42 -15.76 -5.10
C ARG A 284 -10.21 -17.28 -5.27
N ALA A 285 -11.23 -18.08 -5.04
CA ALA A 285 -11.15 -19.54 -5.19
C ALA A 285 -10.76 -19.94 -6.62
N LEU A 286 -11.33 -19.28 -7.64
CA LEU A 286 -11.07 -19.57 -9.05
C LEU A 286 -9.71 -19.05 -9.55
N MET A 287 -9.17 -18.00 -8.95
CA MET A 287 -7.83 -17.49 -9.30
C MET A 287 -6.70 -18.35 -8.74
N TYR A 288 -6.98 -19.17 -7.71
CA TYR A 288 -6.00 -20.09 -7.10
C TYR A 288 -6.15 -21.56 -7.59
N SER A 289 -7.13 -21.87 -8.44
CA SER A 289 -7.34 -23.19 -9.02
C SER A 289 -6.71 -23.33 -10.41
#